data_b9dd58cc5c80a6c915b2f444e195e1cf
#
_entry.id   b9dd58cc5c80a6c915b2f444e195e1cf
#
_cell.length_a   1.000
_cell.length_b   1.000
_cell.length_c   1.000
_cell.angle_alpha   90.00
_cell.angle_beta   90.00
_cell.angle_gamma   90.00
#
_symmetry.space_group_name_H-M   'P 1'
#
loop_
_entity.id
_entity.type
_entity.pdbx_description
1 polymer ?
#
loop_
_entity_poly.entity_id
_entity_poly.type
_entity_poly.pdbx_seq_one_letter_code
_entity_poly.pdbx_strand_id
1 'polypeptide(L)'
;MKKNLIGILSFLMLTSANVLRAENIGVPAECEDVMLQAFYWNSYMAESGTNSKFGRTKWLDLLRDTAAINVNFDVVWFPPSAGPTGCGVGYSAKQYSNQDSDWGTKNKLTELINALHKGNTKVLADVVLNHRGNLTNWCNFFTDYFGSYGTFTLTQKEICRNDECFTNSKSSCYGADYKDRGANDTGDNFDGARDLDHTSEAVQNWSKAYAQWLLNTMKYDGFRYDMTLGFHGQYLKMYNEAANPYISVSELWSSIARQKQHLQECEYNTMVFDFQNKYSLKGIVDGSYGKLNKDKTYNGLRKEGLARYAVTFIDNHDTFDRGGAYGDNQFTPSTDLSSATNKNYVLQASAYMLMMPGVPCVFYPHWVSYKEEINELIAIRKRAGIHSESEVLAEESGQYKYHATIQGHRGKVIVRVGKYRSQTVPEGYELAVEGGDRGAYTVYIAMNPQGIANPSLTLPSREGKKFVENGKLYIRHGEHVYDIFGRIIQ
;
A
#
# COMPACT_ATOMS: atom_id res chain seq x y z
N MET A 1 65.22 47.73 -16.82
CA MET A 1 64.12 46.99 -17.49
C MET A 1 63.59 45.95 -16.51
N LYS A 2 62.54 46.27 -15.80
CA LYS A 2 61.85 45.35 -14.83
C LYS A 2 60.54 44.92 -15.48
N LYS A 3 60.37 43.62 -15.72
CA LYS A 3 59.13 43.03 -16.21
C LYS A 3 58.26 42.66 -14.99
N ASN A 4 57.10 43.28 -14.87
CA ASN A 4 56.07 42.93 -13.92
C ASN A 4 55.31 41.69 -14.41
N LEU A 5 55.29 40.65 -13.57
CA LEU A 5 54.47 39.45 -13.76
C LEU A 5 53.20 39.62 -12.95
N ILE A 6 52.07 39.81 -13.63
CA ILE A 6 50.74 39.84 -12.99
C ILE A 6 50.24 38.40 -12.98
N GLY A 7 50.17 37.83 -11.77
CA GLY A 7 49.52 36.54 -11.56
C GLY A 7 47.99 36.69 -11.49
N ILE A 8 47.26 36.09 -12.38
CA ILE A 8 45.82 35.99 -12.34
C ILE A 8 45.46 34.78 -11.47
N LEU A 9 44.92 35.06 -10.27
CA LEU A 9 44.36 34.06 -9.40
C LEU A 9 42.92 33.78 -9.83
N SER A 10 42.71 32.68 -10.57
CA SER A 10 41.36 32.20 -10.95
C SER A 10 40.70 31.55 -9.70
N PHE A 11 39.76 32.23 -9.12
CA PHE A 11 38.89 31.70 -8.07
C PHE A 11 37.83 30.81 -8.74
N LEU A 12 38.02 29.50 -8.70
CA LEU A 12 36.94 28.56 -9.05
C LEU A 12 35.92 28.59 -7.91
N MET A 13 34.82 29.32 -8.11
CA MET A 13 33.61 29.08 -7.33
C MET A 13 33.02 27.76 -7.76
N LEU A 14 33.16 26.74 -6.94
CA LEU A 14 32.28 25.57 -6.99
C LEU A 14 30.89 26.01 -6.55
N THR A 15 30.04 26.38 -7.51
CA THR A 15 28.61 26.42 -7.27
C THR A 15 28.17 24.98 -7.16
N SER A 16 27.89 24.51 -5.93
CA SER A 16 27.09 23.31 -5.71
C SER A 16 25.71 23.58 -6.33
N ALA A 17 25.53 23.15 -7.57
CA ALA A 17 24.23 23.05 -8.16
C ALA A 17 23.45 22.04 -7.31
N ASN A 18 22.58 22.54 -6.43
CA ASN A 18 21.45 21.76 -5.95
C ASN A 18 20.67 21.40 -7.22
N VAL A 19 20.91 20.23 -7.77
CA VAL A 19 20.03 19.60 -8.71
C VAL A 19 18.74 19.38 -7.90
N LEU A 20 17.79 20.28 -8.04
CA LEU A 20 16.40 20.01 -7.68
C LEU A 20 16.04 18.72 -8.41
N ARG A 21 16.11 17.61 -7.70
CA ARG A 21 15.64 16.32 -8.19
C ARG A 21 14.17 16.54 -8.49
N ALA A 22 13.77 16.47 -9.77
CA ALA A 22 12.39 16.58 -10.17
C ALA A 22 11.59 15.60 -9.28
N GLU A 23 10.54 16.11 -8.66
CA GLU A 23 9.66 15.27 -7.85
C GLU A 23 9.03 14.25 -8.79
N ASN A 24 9.28 12.96 -8.57
CA ASN A 24 8.70 11.91 -9.40
C ASN A 24 7.20 11.85 -9.14
N ILE A 25 6.40 11.96 -10.19
CA ILE A 25 4.94 11.87 -10.11
C ILE A 25 4.54 10.56 -9.44
N GLY A 26 3.65 10.63 -8.44
CA GLY A 26 3.17 9.46 -7.71
C GLY A 26 4.17 8.81 -6.74
N VAL A 27 5.32 9.46 -6.47
CA VAL A 27 6.35 8.96 -5.56
C VAL A 27 6.87 10.09 -4.66
N PRO A 28 6.15 10.40 -3.58
CA PRO A 28 6.57 11.45 -2.66
C PRO A 28 7.98 11.21 -2.10
N ALA A 29 8.80 12.25 -2.03
CA ALA A 29 10.09 12.17 -1.38
C ALA A 29 9.91 12.08 0.14
N GLU A 30 10.77 11.30 0.79
CA GLU A 30 10.77 11.14 2.26
C GLU A 30 9.38 10.91 2.85
N CYS A 31 8.60 10.05 2.19
CA CYS A 31 7.20 9.78 2.52
C CYS A 31 7.07 9.12 3.90
N GLU A 32 6.44 9.81 4.86
CA GLU A 32 6.15 9.29 6.20
C GLU A 32 4.84 8.50 6.26
N ASP A 33 4.03 8.52 5.20
CA ASP A 33 2.69 7.95 5.18
C ASP A 33 2.66 6.46 5.54
N VAL A 34 1.65 6.09 6.32
CA VAL A 34 1.28 4.71 6.61
C VAL A 34 -0.02 4.40 5.88
N MET A 35 0.01 3.38 5.02
CA MET A 35 -1.12 2.96 4.22
C MET A 35 -1.92 1.87 4.93
N LEU A 36 -3.25 1.89 4.77
CA LEU A 36 -4.16 0.79 5.09
C LEU A 36 -4.74 0.21 3.81
N GLN A 37 -4.53 -1.07 3.54
CA GLN A 37 -5.40 -1.81 2.61
C GLN A 37 -6.72 -2.10 3.33
N ALA A 38 -7.80 -1.39 2.99
CA ALA A 38 -9.05 -1.39 3.75
C ALA A 38 -10.03 -2.50 3.31
N PHE A 39 -9.53 -3.59 2.78
CA PHE A 39 -10.33 -4.73 2.37
C PHE A 39 -9.51 -6.03 2.36
N TYR A 40 -10.21 -7.16 2.24
CA TYR A 40 -9.63 -8.48 1.98
C TYR A 40 -10.55 -9.24 0.99
N TRP A 41 -10.09 -10.37 0.46
CA TRP A 41 -10.82 -11.09 -0.57
C TRP A 41 -12.24 -11.45 -0.11
N ASN A 42 -13.25 -11.10 -0.90
CA ASN A 42 -14.68 -11.29 -0.59
C ASN A 42 -15.21 -10.58 0.66
N SER A 43 -14.51 -9.60 1.23
CA SER A 43 -14.95 -8.89 2.43
C SER A 43 -16.26 -8.10 2.26
N TYR A 44 -16.71 -7.86 1.05
CA TYR A 44 -18.05 -7.32 0.76
C TYR A 44 -19.18 -8.31 1.11
N MET A 45 -18.88 -9.64 1.22
CA MET A 45 -19.81 -10.70 1.54
C MET A 45 -19.68 -11.27 2.96
N ALA A 46 -18.98 -10.59 3.85
CA ALA A 46 -18.52 -11.13 5.13
C ALA A 46 -19.64 -11.51 6.16
N GLU A 47 -20.89 -11.47 5.76
CA GLU A 47 -22.02 -11.93 6.62
C GLU A 47 -22.15 -13.46 6.67
N SER A 48 -21.48 -14.20 5.79
CA SER A 48 -21.53 -15.65 5.73
C SER A 48 -20.17 -16.28 5.51
N GLY A 49 -19.83 -17.31 6.28
CA GLY A 49 -18.60 -18.11 6.10
C GLY A 49 -17.40 -17.67 6.94
N THR A 50 -16.22 -18.15 6.57
CA THR A 50 -14.94 -17.93 7.27
C THR A 50 -14.54 -16.46 7.34
N ASN A 51 -15.02 -15.63 6.44
CA ASN A 51 -14.67 -14.22 6.31
C ASN A 51 -15.39 -13.30 7.32
N SER A 52 -16.41 -13.81 8.05
CA SER A 52 -17.12 -13.02 9.08
C SER A 52 -16.23 -12.58 10.25
N LYS A 53 -15.06 -13.21 10.44
CA LYS A 53 -14.15 -12.96 11.55
C LYS A 53 -13.57 -11.54 11.58
N PHE A 54 -13.36 -10.92 10.42
CA PHE A 54 -12.70 -9.62 10.30
C PHE A 54 -13.69 -8.49 9.99
N GLY A 55 -14.98 -8.83 9.85
CA GLY A 55 -16.03 -7.88 9.50
C GLY A 55 -16.09 -7.55 8.02
N ARG A 56 -17.21 -6.99 7.62
CA ARG A 56 -17.46 -6.56 6.25
C ARG A 56 -16.82 -5.18 5.98
N THR A 57 -16.34 -4.95 4.75
CA THR A 57 -15.68 -3.70 4.37
C THR A 57 -16.35 -2.99 3.18
N LYS A 58 -17.69 -3.03 3.09
CA LYS A 58 -18.43 -2.17 2.16
C LYS A 58 -18.25 -0.70 2.51
N TRP A 59 -18.51 0.20 1.57
CA TRP A 59 -18.35 1.63 1.78
C TRP A 59 -19.07 2.14 3.04
N LEU A 60 -20.26 1.61 3.32
CA LEU A 60 -21.02 1.97 4.53
C LEU A 60 -20.37 1.44 5.82
N ASP A 61 -19.72 0.27 5.77
CA ASP A 61 -19.07 -0.30 6.94
C ASP A 61 -17.79 0.49 7.26
N LEU A 62 -16.95 0.75 6.25
CA LEU A 62 -15.75 1.58 6.42
C LEU A 62 -16.07 3.02 6.85
N LEU A 63 -17.22 3.56 6.44
CA LEU A 63 -17.66 4.89 6.86
C LEU A 63 -17.83 4.99 8.40
N ARG A 64 -18.18 3.87 9.07
CA ARG A 64 -18.28 3.82 10.53
C ARG A 64 -16.91 3.81 11.21
N ASP A 65 -15.88 3.35 10.52
CA ASP A 65 -14.51 3.23 11.03
C ASP A 65 -13.63 4.45 10.72
N THR A 66 -14.15 5.45 9.99
CA THR A 66 -13.34 6.59 9.51
C THR A 66 -12.61 7.33 10.62
N ALA A 67 -13.21 7.48 11.80
CA ALA A 67 -12.56 8.14 12.94
C ALA A 67 -11.28 7.39 13.38
N ALA A 68 -11.34 6.07 13.48
CA ALA A 68 -10.18 5.25 13.82
C ALA A 68 -9.15 5.18 12.70
N ILE A 69 -9.59 5.16 11.45
CA ILE A 69 -8.72 5.17 10.28
C ILE A 69 -7.96 6.50 10.22
N ASN A 70 -8.65 7.64 10.30
CA ASN A 70 -8.06 8.98 10.21
C ASN A 70 -7.00 9.27 11.30
N VAL A 71 -7.11 8.67 12.47
CA VAL A 71 -6.11 8.85 13.55
C VAL A 71 -4.81 8.11 13.24
N ASN A 72 -4.89 6.97 12.59
CA ASN A 72 -3.75 6.06 12.47
C ASN A 72 -3.10 6.07 11.08
N PHE A 73 -3.90 6.19 10.01
CA PHE A 73 -3.45 6.03 8.64
C PHE A 73 -3.50 7.34 7.86
N ASP A 74 -2.51 7.52 7.00
CA ASP A 74 -2.37 8.69 6.15
C ASP A 74 -2.95 8.44 4.74
N VAL A 75 -2.97 7.16 4.35
CA VAL A 75 -3.45 6.70 3.03
C VAL A 75 -4.30 5.44 3.20
N VAL A 76 -5.41 5.36 2.48
CA VAL A 76 -6.26 4.15 2.41
C VAL A 76 -6.35 3.67 0.97
N TRP A 77 -6.04 2.41 0.74
CA TRP A 77 -6.26 1.74 -0.54
C TRP A 77 -7.59 0.99 -0.49
N PHE A 78 -8.50 1.35 -1.39
CA PHE A 78 -9.79 0.69 -1.61
C PHE A 78 -9.71 -0.37 -2.71
N PRO A 79 -10.61 -1.38 -2.71
CA PRO A 79 -10.74 -2.30 -3.82
C PRO A 79 -11.25 -1.59 -5.09
N PRO A 80 -11.20 -2.25 -6.27
CA PRO A 80 -11.75 -1.68 -7.49
C PRO A 80 -13.22 -1.28 -7.30
N SER A 81 -13.53 -0.02 -7.55
CA SER A 81 -14.86 0.56 -7.32
C SER A 81 -15.77 0.51 -8.54
N ALA A 82 -15.21 0.26 -9.73
CA ALA A 82 -15.97 0.20 -10.98
C ALA A 82 -16.86 -1.04 -11.06
N GLY A 83 -18.07 -0.90 -11.63
CA GLY A 83 -19.07 -1.97 -11.75
C GLY A 83 -19.90 -1.87 -13.04
N PRO A 84 -20.78 -2.84 -13.31
CA PRO A 84 -20.82 -4.17 -12.72
C PRO A 84 -19.56 -4.97 -13.03
N THR A 85 -19.28 -6.01 -12.24
CA THR A 85 -18.10 -6.84 -12.40
C THR A 85 -18.44 -8.26 -12.82
N GLY A 86 -17.47 -8.96 -13.41
CA GLY A 86 -17.58 -10.39 -13.67
C GLY A 86 -17.35 -11.25 -12.43
N CYS A 87 -16.62 -10.71 -11.44
CA CYS A 87 -16.44 -11.27 -10.09
C CYS A 87 -16.65 -10.14 -9.07
N GLY A 88 -17.29 -10.43 -7.94
CA GLY A 88 -17.75 -9.44 -6.98
C GLY A 88 -16.65 -8.54 -6.37
N VAL A 89 -15.38 -8.99 -6.37
CA VAL A 89 -14.27 -8.22 -5.83
C VAL A 89 -13.91 -7.00 -6.69
N GLY A 90 -14.18 -7.05 -8.02
CA GLY A 90 -14.03 -5.87 -8.88
C GLY A 90 -12.97 -5.97 -9.99
N TYR A 91 -12.11 -7.00 -10.00
CA TYR A 91 -10.97 -7.12 -10.93
C TYR A 91 -11.34 -7.47 -12.38
N SER A 92 -12.60 -7.54 -12.73
CA SER A 92 -13.09 -7.67 -14.11
C SER A 92 -14.25 -6.71 -14.38
N ALA A 93 -14.02 -5.42 -14.12
CA ALA A 93 -15.01 -4.39 -14.31
C ALA A 93 -15.47 -4.30 -15.77
N LYS A 94 -16.80 -4.15 -15.98
CA LYS A 94 -17.41 -4.06 -17.31
C LYS A 94 -17.62 -2.61 -17.75
N GLN A 95 -17.93 -1.71 -16.82
CA GLN A 95 -18.14 -0.29 -17.10
C GLN A 95 -17.44 0.57 -16.06
N TYR A 96 -16.37 1.23 -16.43
CA TYR A 96 -15.48 1.96 -15.53
C TYR A 96 -16.08 3.29 -15.05
N SER A 97 -16.96 3.88 -15.82
CA SER A 97 -17.70 5.10 -15.42
C SER A 97 -18.85 4.81 -14.44
N ASN A 98 -19.27 3.55 -14.28
CA ASN A 98 -20.22 3.12 -13.27
C ASN A 98 -19.47 2.79 -11.97
N GLN A 99 -19.81 3.46 -10.87
CA GLN A 99 -19.19 3.29 -9.56
C GLN A 99 -20.15 2.66 -8.55
N ASP A 100 -21.26 2.12 -9.00
CA ASP A 100 -22.12 1.23 -8.23
C ASP A 100 -21.59 -0.20 -8.39
N SER A 101 -21.18 -0.81 -7.29
CA SER A 101 -20.53 -2.13 -7.27
C SER A 101 -21.01 -2.96 -6.07
N ASP A 102 -20.51 -4.18 -5.92
CA ASP A 102 -20.78 -5.02 -4.74
C ASP A 102 -20.30 -4.40 -3.42
N TRP A 103 -19.35 -3.46 -3.49
CA TRP A 103 -18.87 -2.69 -2.34
C TRP A 103 -19.85 -1.61 -1.87
N GLY A 104 -20.79 -1.20 -2.73
CA GLY A 104 -21.81 -0.18 -2.44
C GLY A 104 -22.01 0.81 -3.57
N THR A 105 -22.88 1.80 -3.32
CA THR A 105 -23.21 2.82 -4.32
C THR A 105 -22.13 3.89 -4.42
N LYS A 106 -22.06 4.55 -5.60
CA LYS A 106 -21.24 5.75 -5.85
C LYS A 106 -21.42 6.82 -4.77
N ASN A 107 -22.67 7.04 -4.33
CA ASN A 107 -22.95 8.04 -3.30
C ASN A 107 -22.27 7.69 -1.98
N LYS A 108 -22.30 6.41 -1.57
CA LYS A 108 -21.63 5.97 -0.33
C LYS A 108 -20.11 5.98 -0.46
N LEU A 109 -19.57 5.67 -1.62
CA LEU A 109 -18.15 5.84 -1.91
C LEU A 109 -17.72 7.31 -1.78
N THR A 110 -18.47 8.23 -2.37
CA THR A 110 -18.21 9.68 -2.27
C THR A 110 -18.28 10.18 -0.83
N GLU A 111 -19.28 9.72 -0.06
CA GLU A 111 -19.44 10.05 1.36
C GLU A 111 -18.22 9.58 2.18
N LEU A 112 -17.75 8.36 1.91
CA LEU A 112 -16.59 7.76 2.58
C LEU A 112 -15.29 8.51 2.25
N ILE A 113 -15.03 8.81 0.97
CA ILE A 113 -13.85 9.60 0.55
C ILE A 113 -13.86 10.96 1.25
N ASN A 114 -14.99 11.66 1.24
CA ASN A 114 -15.12 12.95 1.91
C ASN A 114 -14.89 12.87 3.44
N ALA A 115 -15.33 11.78 4.08
CA ALA A 115 -15.12 11.57 5.52
C ALA A 115 -13.64 11.30 5.85
N LEU A 116 -12.92 10.59 5.00
CA LEU A 116 -11.48 10.36 5.13
C LEU A 116 -10.68 11.66 4.90
N HIS A 117 -11.03 12.43 3.87
CA HIS A 117 -10.40 13.73 3.60
C HIS A 117 -10.57 14.75 4.74
N LYS A 118 -11.69 14.71 5.47
CA LYS A 118 -11.87 15.56 6.68
C LYS A 118 -10.84 15.26 7.77
N GLY A 119 -10.30 14.05 7.82
CA GLY A 119 -9.22 13.66 8.70
C GLY A 119 -7.83 13.73 8.08
N ASN A 120 -7.70 14.34 6.90
CA ASN A 120 -6.48 14.41 6.07
C ASN A 120 -5.96 13.05 5.58
N THR A 121 -6.78 12.01 5.61
CA THR A 121 -6.44 10.69 5.05
C THR A 121 -6.73 10.67 3.57
N LYS A 122 -5.72 10.36 2.76
CA LYS A 122 -5.80 10.23 1.30
C LYS A 122 -6.36 8.87 0.90
N VAL A 123 -6.91 8.77 -0.30
CA VAL A 123 -7.57 7.55 -0.79
C VAL A 123 -7.02 7.14 -2.14
N LEU A 124 -6.59 5.86 -2.27
CA LEU A 124 -6.13 5.29 -3.52
C LEU A 124 -7.24 4.44 -4.15
N ALA A 125 -7.48 4.66 -5.45
CA ALA A 125 -8.27 3.77 -6.26
C ALA A 125 -7.45 2.55 -6.68
N ASP A 126 -8.06 1.37 -6.66
CA ASP A 126 -7.53 0.20 -7.34
C ASP A 126 -7.94 0.25 -8.81
N VAL A 127 -6.97 0.27 -9.72
CA VAL A 127 -7.15 0.59 -11.13
C VAL A 127 -6.69 -0.59 -11.98
N VAL A 128 -7.63 -1.25 -12.64
CA VAL A 128 -7.38 -2.39 -13.51
C VAL A 128 -7.33 -1.90 -14.96
N LEU A 129 -6.14 -1.72 -15.52
CA LEU A 129 -5.95 -1.27 -16.91
C LEU A 129 -5.46 -2.38 -17.84
N ASN A 130 -4.86 -3.45 -17.30
CA ASN A 130 -4.38 -4.56 -18.10
C ASN A 130 -5.52 -5.19 -18.91
N HIS A 131 -6.66 -5.40 -18.28
CA HIS A 131 -7.78 -6.12 -18.86
C HIS A 131 -9.12 -5.53 -18.40
N ARG A 132 -10.20 -5.91 -19.08
CA ARG A 132 -11.55 -5.53 -18.67
C ARG A 132 -12.60 -6.61 -18.95
N GLY A 133 -13.68 -6.59 -18.17
CA GLY A 133 -14.85 -7.43 -18.41
C GLY A 133 -15.62 -7.00 -19.66
N ASN A 134 -16.17 -7.97 -20.37
CA ASN A 134 -17.00 -7.76 -21.54
C ASN A 134 -18.48 -7.49 -21.18
N LEU A 135 -19.25 -6.92 -22.11
CA LEU A 135 -20.69 -6.65 -21.95
C LEU A 135 -21.52 -7.93 -22.03
N THR A 136 -21.65 -8.52 -23.20
CA THR A 136 -22.44 -9.73 -23.46
C THR A 136 -21.67 -10.79 -24.22
N ASN A 137 -20.76 -10.36 -25.09
CA ASN A 137 -19.88 -11.20 -25.90
C ASN A 137 -18.43 -10.98 -25.47
N TRP A 138 -17.56 -11.90 -25.83
CA TRP A 138 -16.14 -11.86 -25.48
C TRP A 138 -15.41 -10.59 -25.94
N CYS A 139 -15.92 -9.89 -26.96
CA CYS A 139 -15.24 -8.79 -27.62
C CYS A 139 -16.06 -7.51 -27.74
N ASN A 140 -17.08 -7.35 -26.94
CA ASN A 140 -17.84 -6.10 -26.85
C ASN A 140 -17.78 -5.52 -25.44
N PHE A 141 -17.82 -4.20 -25.34
CA PHE A 141 -17.66 -3.48 -24.09
C PHE A 141 -18.76 -2.44 -23.88
N PHE A 142 -19.03 -2.09 -22.62
CA PHE A 142 -19.84 -0.94 -22.29
C PHE A 142 -19.13 0.35 -22.73
N THR A 143 -19.93 1.34 -23.12
CA THR A 143 -19.46 2.71 -23.28
C THR A 143 -19.20 3.32 -21.90
N ASP A 144 -18.05 3.96 -21.73
CA ASP A 144 -17.69 4.72 -20.55
C ASP A 144 -17.88 6.21 -20.78
N TYR A 145 -18.43 6.91 -19.77
CA TYR A 145 -18.76 8.32 -19.78
C TYR A 145 -18.00 9.04 -18.66
N PHE A 146 -16.87 9.64 -19.00
CA PHE A 146 -16.01 10.33 -18.03
C PHE A 146 -16.25 11.87 -17.97
N GLY A 147 -17.47 12.32 -18.30
CA GLY A 147 -17.82 13.72 -18.27
C GLY A 147 -16.99 14.57 -19.24
N SER A 148 -16.33 15.61 -18.74
CA SER A 148 -15.47 16.48 -19.55
C SER A 148 -14.23 15.80 -20.13
N TYR A 149 -13.87 14.61 -19.65
CA TYR A 149 -12.72 13.81 -20.13
C TYR A 149 -13.05 12.95 -21.34
N GLY A 150 -14.32 12.81 -21.70
CA GLY A 150 -14.75 12.17 -22.92
C GLY A 150 -15.66 10.96 -22.71
N THR A 151 -16.08 10.39 -23.85
CA THR A 151 -16.91 9.19 -23.98
C THR A 151 -16.16 8.19 -24.84
N PHE A 152 -16.05 6.95 -24.36
CA PHE A 152 -15.22 5.92 -24.99
C PHE A 152 -15.98 4.60 -25.13
N THR A 153 -15.91 4.01 -26.30
CA THR A 153 -16.40 2.65 -26.56
C THR A 153 -15.26 1.85 -27.20
N LEU A 154 -14.59 1.03 -26.39
CA LEU A 154 -13.60 0.09 -26.92
C LEU A 154 -14.28 -1.07 -27.63
N THR A 155 -13.59 -1.68 -28.57
CA THR A 155 -14.06 -2.78 -29.41
C THR A 155 -13.03 -3.91 -29.44
N GLN A 156 -13.25 -4.93 -30.24
CA GLN A 156 -12.27 -6.01 -30.45
C GLN A 156 -10.91 -5.53 -31.01
N LYS A 157 -10.86 -4.33 -31.61
CA LYS A 157 -9.62 -3.74 -32.14
C LYS A 157 -8.67 -3.27 -31.05
N GLU A 158 -9.18 -3.05 -29.86
CA GLU A 158 -8.42 -2.65 -28.68
C GLU A 158 -8.07 -3.84 -27.78
N ILE A 159 -8.40 -5.09 -28.20
CA ILE A 159 -8.02 -6.32 -27.49
C ILE A 159 -6.69 -6.83 -28.05
N CYS A 160 -5.78 -7.23 -27.15
CA CYS A 160 -4.50 -7.83 -27.55
C CYS A 160 -4.69 -9.03 -28.47
N ARG A 161 -3.87 -9.12 -29.52
CA ARG A 161 -3.98 -10.13 -30.58
C ARG A 161 -3.82 -11.56 -30.07
N ASN A 162 -3.06 -11.76 -29.02
CA ASN A 162 -2.82 -13.04 -28.37
C ASN A 162 -3.83 -13.39 -27.28
N ASP A 163 -4.83 -12.54 -27.03
CA ASP A 163 -5.93 -12.81 -26.10
C ASP A 163 -6.73 -14.06 -26.51
N GLU A 164 -7.24 -14.81 -25.53
CA GLU A 164 -7.99 -16.04 -25.77
C GLU A 164 -9.31 -15.81 -26.51
N CYS A 165 -9.84 -14.57 -26.56
CA CYS A 165 -11.03 -14.27 -27.34
C CYS A 165 -10.89 -14.58 -28.83
N PHE A 166 -9.67 -14.53 -29.37
CA PHE A 166 -9.39 -14.84 -30.78
C PHE A 166 -9.05 -16.31 -31.02
N THR A 167 -8.68 -17.06 -29.98
CA THR A 167 -8.21 -18.47 -30.08
C THR A 167 -9.22 -19.47 -29.50
N ASN A 168 -10.08 -19.06 -28.58
CA ASN A 168 -11.09 -19.93 -27.99
C ASN A 168 -12.33 -20.04 -28.91
N SER A 169 -12.65 -21.26 -29.36
CA SER A 169 -13.77 -21.52 -30.26
C SER A 169 -15.17 -21.17 -29.71
N LYS A 170 -15.28 -20.91 -28.39
CA LYS A 170 -16.54 -20.46 -27.77
C LYS A 170 -16.69 -18.92 -27.82
N SER A 171 -15.65 -18.20 -28.17
CA SER A 171 -15.70 -16.75 -28.28
C SER A 171 -16.43 -16.30 -29.54
N SER A 172 -17.17 -15.20 -29.42
CA SER A 172 -17.79 -14.53 -30.57
C SER A 172 -16.80 -13.87 -31.52
N CYS A 173 -15.54 -13.66 -31.09
CA CYS A 173 -14.43 -13.15 -31.91
C CYS A 173 -13.57 -14.28 -32.50
N TYR A 174 -13.89 -15.55 -32.24
CA TYR A 174 -13.10 -16.67 -32.74
C TYR A 174 -12.95 -16.62 -34.26
N GLY A 175 -11.72 -16.70 -34.73
CA GLY A 175 -11.44 -16.64 -36.16
C GLY A 175 -11.55 -15.26 -36.79
N ALA A 176 -11.72 -14.19 -36.00
CA ALA A 176 -11.72 -12.81 -36.52
C ALA A 176 -10.49 -12.51 -37.38
N ASP A 177 -10.67 -11.68 -38.41
CA ASP A 177 -9.58 -11.25 -39.28
C ASP A 177 -8.50 -10.52 -38.47
N TYR A 178 -7.26 -10.70 -38.86
CA TYR A 178 -6.09 -10.11 -38.21
C TYR A 178 -6.14 -8.58 -38.10
N LYS A 179 -6.76 -7.93 -39.08
CA LYS A 179 -6.97 -6.47 -39.10
C LYS A 179 -7.99 -5.95 -38.06
N ASP A 180 -8.81 -6.85 -37.52
CA ASP A 180 -9.84 -6.54 -36.53
C ASP A 180 -9.37 -6.82 -35.10
N ARG A 181 -8.06 -7.04 -34.90
CA ARG A 181 -7.40 -7.30 -33.61
C ARG A 181 -6.39 -6.21 -33.31
N GLY A 182 -6.11 -5.99 -32.02
CA GLY A 182 -5.01 -5.15 -31.55
C GLY A 182 -3.62 -5.69 -31.90
N ALA A 183 -2.57 -5.08 -31.36
CA ALA A 183 -1.23 -5.62 -31.37
C ALA A 183 -1.10 -6.74 -30.32
N ASN A 184 0.06 -7.41 -30.28
CA ASN A 184 0.35 -8.33 -29.18
C ASN A 184 0.51 -7.57 -27.87
N ASP A 185 0.28 -8.27 -26.77
CA ASP A 185 0.60 -7.80 -25.44
C ASP A 185 2.01 -7.25 -25.36
N THR A 186 2.19 -6.22 -24.54
CA THR A 186 3.51 -5.62 -24.26
C THR A 186 4.11 -6.12 -22.96
N GLY A 187 3.41 -7.02 -22.26
CA GLY A 187 3.80 -7.69 -21.04
C GLY A 187 3.33 -9.15 -21.01
N ASP A 188 2.93 -9.62 -19.84
CA ASP A 188 2.45 -10.99 -19.62
C ASP A 188 0.99 -11.11 -20.05
N ASN A 189 0.64 -12.17 -20.80
CA ASN A 189 -0.73 -12.47 -21.21
C ASN A 189 -1.61 -12.87 -20.02
N PHE A 190 -2.90 -12.50 -20.05
CA PHE A 190 -3.89 -12.83 -19.02
C PHE A 190 -5.18 -13.39 -19.64
N ASP A 191 -5.46 -14.66 -19.40
CA ASP A 191 -6.62 -15.37 -19.99
C ASP A 191 -7.95 -15.17 -19.21
N GLY A 192 -7.99 -14.34 -18.18
CA GLY A 192 -9.15 -14.17 -17.27
C GLY A 192 -10.18 -13.16 -17.71
N ALA A 193 -9.82 -12.22 -18.59
CA ALA A 193 -10.66 -11.17 -19.16
C ALA A 193 -10.00 -10.66 -20.46
N ARG A 194 -10.52 -9.58 -21.04
CA ARG A 194 -10.00 -9.09 -22.33
C ARG A 194 -8.80 -8.19 -22.10
N ASP A 195 -7.60 -8.66 -22.44
CA ASP A 195 -6.37 -7.91 -22.39
C ASP A 195 -6.41 -6.72 -23.35
N LEU A 196 -6.08 -5.53 -22.85
CA LEU A 196 -6.15 -4.30 -23.64
C LEU A 196 -4.81 -4.00 -24.31
N ASP A 197 -4.88 -3.69 -25.61
CA ASP A 197 -3.71 -3.27 -26.40
C ASP A 197 -3.31 -1.84 -26.05
N HIS A 198 -2.35 -1.67 -25.14
CA HIS A 198 -1.82 -0.37 -24.72
C HIS A 198 -1.07 0.38 -25.83
N THR A 199 -0.76 -0.25 -26.98
CA THR A 199 -0.22 0.46 -28.15
C THR A 199 -1.31 1.21 -28.91
N SER A 200 -2.59 0.87 -28.69
CA SER A 200 -3.74 1.56 -29.28
C SER A 200 -3.95 2.94 -28.67
N GLU A 201 -4.03 3.97 -29.52
CA GLU A 201 -4.35 5.33 -29.08
C GLU A 201 -5.72 5.40 -28.37
N ALA A 202 -6.69 4.57 -28.77
CA ALA A 202 -8.00 4.50 -28.13
C ALA A 202 -7.89 4.02 -26.68
N VAL A 203 -7.10 2.96 -26.41
CA VAL A 203 -6.82 2.47 -25.05
C VAL A 203 -6.08 3.51 -24.23
N GLN A 204 -5.05 4.15 -24.81
CA GLN A 204 -4.28 5.19 -24.12
C GLN A 204 -5.16 6.38 -23.73
N ASN A 205 -6.01 6.86 -24.63
CA ASN A 205 -6.90 8.00 -24.36
C ASN A 205 -7.99 7.63 -23.34
N TRP A 206 -8.56 6.42 -23.42
CA TRP A 206 -9.50 5.90 -22.43
C TRP A 206 -8.86 5.79 -21.04
N SER A 207 -7.65 5.23 -20.93
CA SER A 207 -6.92 5.06 -19.67
C SER A 207 -6.56 6.41 -19.03
N LYS A 208 -6.06 7.37 -19.82
CA LYS A 208 -5.78 8.75 -19.34
C LYS A 208 -7.04 9.44 -18.84
N ALA A 209 -8.13 9.36 -19.60
CA ALA A 209 -9.40 9.96 -19.22
C ALA A 209 -9.97 9.34 -17.93
N TYR A 210 -9.89 8.03 -17.78
CA TYR A 210 -10.31 7.33 -16.57
C TYR A 210 -9.47 7.76 -15.36
N ALA A 211 -8.16 7.76 -15.47
CA ALA A 211 -7.27 8.18 -14.39
C ALA A 211 -7.54 9.65 -13.95
N GLN A 212 -7.66 10.56 -14.91
CA GLN A 212 -8.00 11.96 -14.64
C GLN A 212 -9.38 12.11 -13.97
N TRP A 213 -10.38 11.36 -14.45
CA TRP A 213 -11.73 11.38 -13.90
C TRP A 213 -11.78 10.84 -12.48
N LEU A 214 -11.01 9.78 -12.16
CA LEU A 214 -10.91 9.26 -10.79
C LEU A 214 -10.37 10.33 -9.82
N LEU A 215 -9.30 11.05 -10.17
CA LEU A 215 -8.74 12.08 -9.29
C LEU A 215 -9.65 13.30 -9.21
N ASN A 216 -10.06 13.83 -10.36
CA ASN A 216 -10.69 15.14 -10.41
C ASN A 216 -12.21 15.11 -10.14
N THR A 217 -12.90 14.00 -10.47
CA THR A 217 -14.36 13.87 -10.31
C THR A 217 -14.71 12.99 -9.12
N MET A 218 -14.10 11.79 -9.02
CA MET A 218 -14.36 10.87 -7.92
C MET A 218 -13.61 11.23 -6.64
N LYS A 219 -12.60 12.12 -6.73
CA LYS A 219 -11.81 12.64 -5.61
C LYS A 219 -10.90 11.63 -4.94
N TYR A 220 -10.44 10.64 -5.66
CA TYR A 220 -9.29 9.86 -5.23
C TYR A 220 -8.01 10.71 -5.28
N ASP A 221 -6.99 10.33 -4.52
CA ASP A 221 -5.72 11.06 -4.43
C ASP A 221 -4.60 10.34 -5.20
N GLY A 222 -4.79 9.07 -5.52
CA GLY A 222 -3.79 8.27 -6.21
C GLY A 222 -4.30 6.90 -6.59
N PHE A 223 -3.36 6.02 -6.97
CA PHE A 223 -3.68 4.74 -7.58
C PHE A 223 -2.87 3.58 -7.01
N ARG A 224 -3.49 2.42 -6.93
CA ARG A 224 -2.86 1.12 -7.00
C ARG A 224 -3.23 0.51 -8.35
N TYR A 225 -2.27 0.22 -9.18
CA TYR A 225 -2.47 -0.42 -10.48
C TYR A 225 -2.37 -1.93 -10.34
N ASP A 226 -3.43 -2.61 -10.78
CA ASP A 226 -3.54 -4.06 -10.81
C ASP A 226 -2.72 -4.64 -11.96
N MET A 227 -2.10 -5.81 -11.72
CA MET A 227 -1.46 -6.65 -12.73
C MET A 227 -0.58 -5.88 -13.74
N THR A 228 0.33 -5.04 -13.22
CA THR A 228 1.22 -4.24 -14.09
C THR A 228 2.29 -5.06 -14.83
N LEU A 229 2.35 -6.38 -14.60
CA LEU A 229 3.12 -7.31 -15.43
C LEU A 229 2.57 -7.41 -16.86
N GLY A 230 1.28 -7.19 -17.07
CA GLY A 230 0.61 -7.41 -18.35
C GLY A 230 0.84 -6.31 -19.38
N PHE A 231 1.47 -5.19 -19.03
CA PHE A 231 1.81 -4.13 -20.00
C PHE A 231 3.11 -3.39 -19.64
N HIS A 232 3.77 -2.86 -20.66
CA HIS A 232 5.05 -2.17 -20.48
C HIS A 232 4.90 -0.89 -19.66
N GLY A 233 5.83 -0.66 -18.73
CA GLY A 233 5.79 0.45 -17.76
C GLY A 233 5.70 1.86 -18.36
N GLN A 234 6.13 2.06 -19.61
CA GLN A 234 6.00 3.35 -20.32
C GLN A 234 4.55 3.85 -20.41
N TYR A 235 3.57 2.93 -20.48
CA TYR A 235 2.16 3.30 -20.55
C TYR A 235 1.65 3.74 -19.17
N LEU A 236 2.07 3.07 -18.10
CA LEU A 236 1.76 3.49 -16.74
C LEU A 236 2.33 4.88 -16.45
N LYS A 237 3.59 5.14 -16.87
CA LYS A 237 4.19 6.49 -16.81
C LYS A 237 3.29 7.52 -17.49
N MET A 238 2.87 7.24 -18.74
CA MET A 238 2.00 8.12 -19.52
C MET A 238 0.67 8.42 -18.79
N TYR A 239 0.06 7.44 -18.13
CA TYR A 239 -1.19 7.61 -17.38
C TYR A 239 -1.00 8.44 -16.12
N ASN A 240 0.10 8.21 -15.39
CA ASN A 240 0.47 9.01 -14.23
C ASN A 240 0.80 10.46 -14.61
N GLU A 241 1.50 10.70 -15.70
CA GLU A 241 1.78 12.07 -16.20
C GLU A 241 0.50 12.82 -16.58
N ALA A 242 -0.49 12.11 -17.15
CA ALA A 242 -1.77 12.72 -17.48
C ALA A 242 -2.63 13.05 -16.25
N ALA A 243 -2.59 12.23 -15.21
CA ALA A 243 -3.44 12.36 -14.01
C ALA A 243 -2.78 13.10 -12.85
N ASN A 244 -1.46 12.97 -12.69
CA ASN A 244 -0.64 13.54 -11.61
C ASN A 244 -1.08 13.07 -10.21
N PRO A 245 -1.09 11.75 -9.92
CA PRO A 245 -1.48 11.23 -8.61
C PRO A 245 -0.47 11.59 -7.52
N TYR A 246 -0.96 11.70 -6.27
CA TYR A 246 -0.12 11.85 -5.08
C TYR A 246 0.76 10.62 -4.85
N ILE A 247 0.15 9.44 -4.86
CA ILE A 247 0.83 8.14 -4.79
C ILE A 247 0.35 7.26 -5.95
N SER A 248 1.30 6.60 -6.61
CA SER A 248 1.08 5.53 -7.58
C SER A 248 1.81 4.28 -7.10
N VAL A 249 1.10 3.16 -7.04
CA VAL A 249 1.65 1.87 -6.62
C VAL A 249 1.32 0.81 -7.65
N SER A 250 2.33 0.13 -8.17
CA SER A 250 2.17 -0.99 -9.11
C SER A 250 2.13 -2.32 -8.36
N GLU A 251 1.17 -3.17 -8.70
CA GLU A 251 1.28 -4.57 -8.38
C GLU A 251 2.15 -5.25 -9.43
N LEU A 252 3.38 -5.56 -9.03
CA LEU A 252 4.33 -6.30 -9.85
C LEU A 252 4.84 -7.51 -9.08
N TRP A 253 4.06 -8.58 -9.07
CA TRP A 253 4.40 -9.80 -8.34
C TRP A 253 5.47 -10.60 -9.08
N SER A 254 6.71 -10.19 -8.94
CA SER A 254 7.83 -10.75 -9.68
C SER A 254 9.16 -10.64 -8.91
N SER A 255 10.25 -11.05 -9.58
CA SER A 255 11.61 -10.94 -9.04
C SER A 255 12.05 -9.49 -8.87
N ILE A 256 13.04 -9.28 -8.00
CA ILE A 256 13.63 -7.94 -7.79
C ILE A 256 14.19 -7.35 -9.10
N ALA A 257 14.72 -8.18 -9.99
CA ALA A 257 15.24 -7.73 -11.27
C ALA A 257 14.11 -7.16 -12.15
N ARG A 258 12.95 -7.83 -12.21
CA ARG A 258 11.80 -7.36 -12.97
C ARG A 258 11.16 -6.11 -12.34
N GLN A 259 11.11 -6.04 -10.99
CA GLN A 259 10.66 -4.82 -10.30
C GLN A 259 11.54 -3.62 -10.62
N LYS A 260 12.87 -3.78 -10.63
CA LYS A 260 13.81 -2.73 -11.02
C LYS A 260 13.63 -2.32 -12.47
N GLN A 261 13.45 -3.26 -13.36
CA GLN A 261 13.19 -2.99 -14.79
C GLN A 261 11.89 -2.18 -14.95
N HIS A 262 10.80 -2.57 -14.26
CA HIS A 262 9.53 -1.85 -14.32
C HIS A 262 9.65 -0.42 -13.82
N LEU A 263 10.36 -0.20 -12.70
CA LEU A 263 10.64 1.15 -12.20
C LEU A 263 11.39 2.00 -13.24
N GLN A 264 12.35 1.42 -13.96
CA GLN A 264 13.07 2.10 -15.06
C GLN A 264 12.14 2.40 -16.25
N GLU A 265 11.30 1.43 -16.66
CA GLU A 265 10.31 1.60 -17.72
C GLU A 265 9.31 2.73 -17.40
N CYS A 266 8.96 2.89 -16.11
CA CYS A 266 8.09 3.97 -15.63
C CYS A 266 8.85 5.28 -15.38
N GLU A 267 10.16 5.35 -15.65
CA GLU A 267 11.02 6.47 -15.26
C GLU A 267 10.84 6.88 -13.79
N TYR A 268 10.63 5.87 -12.92
CA TYR A 268 10.43 6.03 -11.49
C TYR A 268 9.18 6.83 -11.08
N ASN A 269 8.16 6.92 -11.94
CA ASN A 269 6.88 7.58 -11.65
C ASN A 269 5.84 6.63 -11.02
N THR A 270 6.29 5.60 -10.32
CA THR A 270 5.47 4.69 -9.52
C THR A 270 6.31 4.05 -8.43
N MET A 271 5.65 3.59 -7.38
CA MET A 271 6.19 2.66 -6.39
C MET A 271 5.74 1.23 -6.76
N VAL A 272 6.31 0.22 -6.14
CA VAL A 272 5.87 -1.18 -6.30
C VAL A 272 5.69 -1.85 -4.95
N PHE A 273 4.75 -2.79 -4.85
CA PHE A 273 4.67 -3.69 -3.70
C PHE A 273 5.92 -4.56 -3.62
N ASP A 274 6.64 -4.48 -2.50
CA ASP A 274 7.89 -5.19 -2.31
C ASP A 274 7.65 -6.65 -1.89
N PHE A 275 7.32 -7.50 -2.87
CA PHE A 275 7.09 -8.93 -2.66
C PHE A 275 8.33 -9.64 -2.11
N GLN A 276 9.53 -9.18 -2.47
CA GLN A 276 10.76 -9.81 -1.98
C GLN A 276 10.97 -9.52 -0.49
N ASN A 277 10.64 -8.32 -0.02
CA ASN A 277 10.60 -8.02 1.41
C ASN A 277 9.56 -8.89 2.14
N LYS A 278 8.33 -9.02 1.58
CA LYS A 278 7.31 -9.93 2.12
C LYS A 278 7.85 -11.35 2.31
N TYR A 279 8.55 -11.91 1.31
CA TYR A 279 9.12 -13.25 1.43
C TYR A 279 10.22 -13.34 2.49
N SER A 280 10.99 -12.27 2.69
CA SER A 280 12.01 -12.24 3.75
C SER A 280 11.39 -12.33 5.16
N LEU A 281 10.19 -11.79 5.36
CA LEU A 281 9.46 -11.86 6.64
C LEU A 281 9.12 -13.30 7.05
N LYS A 282 9.03 -14.25 6.12
CA LYS A 282 8.89 -15.67 6.45
C LYS A 282 10.00 -16.19 7.37
N GLY A 283 11.16 -15.52 7.41
CA GLY A 283 12.22 -15.80 8.38
C GLY A 283 11.76 -15.73 9.84
N ILE A 284 10.77 -14.91 10.16
CA ILE A 284 10.15 -14.81 11.50
C ILE A 284 9.38 -16.12 11.81
N VAL A 285 8.56 -16.58 10.86
CA VAL A 285 7.76 -17.82 10.99
C VAL A 285 8.65 -19.06 11.07
N ASP A 286 9.68 -19.11 10.24
CA ASP A 286 10.62 -20.23 10.14
C ASP A 286 11.64 -20.26 11.30
N GLY A 287 11.66 -19.24 12.16
CA GLY A 287 12.69 -19.07 13.20
C GLY A 287 14.09 -18.81 12.64
N SER A 288 14.19 -18.24 11.43
CA SER A 288 15.44 -17.97 10.68
C SER A 288 15.59 -16.48 10.41
N TYR A 289 15.74 -15.69 11.46
CA TYR A 289 15.77 -14.21 11.38
C TYR A 289 16.91 -13.66 10.51
N GLY A 290 17.91 -14.47 10.21
CA GLY A 290 18.96 -14.16 9.23
C GLY A 290 18.41 -13.80 7.85
N LYS A 291 17.23 -14.32 7.47
CA LYS A 291 16.54 -13.99 6.22
C LYS A 291 16.15 -12.52 6.12
N LEU A 292 15.99 -11.82 7.24
CA LEU A 292 15.65 -10.40 7.27
C LEU A 292 16.79 -9.48 6.80
N ASN A 293 18.04 -9.99 6.77
CA ASN A 293 19.20 -9.18 6.39
C ASN A 293 20.20 -9.86 5.44
N LYS A 294 20.32 -11.18 5.42
CA LYS A 294 21.46 -11.89 4.82
C LYS A 294 21.35 -12.19 3.35
N ASP A 295 20.18 -12.45 2.86
CA ASP A 295 19.99 -12.92 1.48
C ASP A 295 19.47 -11.77 0.62
N LYS A 296 20.29 -11.33 -0.35
CA LYS A 296 19.89 -10.29 -1.30
C LYS A 296 18.63 -10.65 -2.09
N THR A 297 18.37 -11.95 -2.29
CA THR A 297 17.18 -12.43 -2.99
C THR A 297 15.89 -12.13 -2.21
N TYR A 298 15.97 -12.03 -0.88
CA TYR A 298 14.83 -11.80 0.00
C TYR A 298 14.78 -10.39 0.60
N ASN A 299 15.79 -9.55 0.38
CA ASN A 299 15.89 -8.26 1.08
C ASN A 299 15.11 -7.11 0.43
N GLY A 300 14.44 -7.34 -0.68
CA GLY A 300 13.61 -6.37 -1.34
C GLY A 300 14.36 -5.14 -1.88
N LEU A 301 13.57 -4.16 -2.27
CA LEU A 301 14.05 -2.92 -2.92
C LEU A 301 14.96 -2.07 -2.03
N ARG A 302 14.78 -2.13 -0.71
CA ARG A 302 15.62 -1.38 0.23
C ARG A 302 17.10 -1.72 0.06
N LYS A 303 17.45 -2.99 -0.08
CA LYS A 303 18.85 -3.44 -0.25
C LYS A 303 19.43 -3.09 -1.62
N GLU A 304 18.58 -2.76 -2.58
CA GLU A 304 18.97 -2.25 -3.90
C GLU A 304 19.11 -0.70 -3.93
N GLY A 305 18.95 -0.03 -2.78
CA GLY A 305 18.96 1.43 -2.70
C GLY A 305 17.68 2.09 -3.22
N LEU A 306 16.59 1.32 -3.29
CA LEU A 306 15.30 1.75 -3.87
C LEU A 306 14.17 1.77 -2.82
N ALA A 307 14.49 2.00 -1.54
CA ALA A 307 13.51 2.03 -0.46
C ALA A 307 12.39 3.06 -0.71
N ARG A 308 12.69 4.20 -1.31
CA ARG A 308 11.71 5.23 -1.71
C ARG A 308 10.56 4.66 -2.54
N TYR A 309 10.86 3.66 -3.38
CA TYR A 309 9.91 3.07 -4.33
C TYR A 309 9.25 1.80 -3.79
N ALA A 310 9.50 1.45 -2.53
CA ALA A 310 8.98 0.24 -1.92
C ALA A 310 7.72 0.50 -1.10
N VAL A 311 6.61 -0.15 -1.45
CA VAL A 311 5.46 -0.34 -0.56
C VAL A 311 5.63 -1.68 0.13
N THR A 312 5.93 -1.65 1.44
CA THR A 312 6.19 -2.85 2.24
C THR A 312 4.90 -3.38 2.85
N PHE A 313 4.74 -4.70 2.92
CA PHE A 313 3.54 -5.34 3.43
C PHE A 313 3.82 -6.74 3.97
N ILE A 314 2.92 -7.25 4.81
CA ILE A 314 2.99 -8.60 5.40
C ILE A 314 2.11 -9.55 4.60
N ASP A 315 0.86 -9.21 4.45
CA ASP A 315 -0.12 -9.89 3.60
C ASP A 315 -0.98 -8.86 2.86
N ASN A 316 -1.65 -9.32 1.82
CA ASN A 316 -2.68 -8.60 1.08
C ASN A 316 -3.87 -9.54 0.78
N HIS A 317 -4.85 -9.03 0.04
CA HIS A 317 -6.06 -9.78 -0.31
C HIS A 317 -5.80 -11.02 -1.19
N ASP A 318 -4.68 -11.06 -1.93
CA ASP A 318 -4.29 -12.21 -2.75
C ASP A 318 -3.51 -13.26 -1.98
N THR A 319 -2.70 -12.84 -1.02
CA THR A 319 -1.84 -13.76 -0.27
C THR A 319 -2.50 -14.35 0.97
N PHE A 320 -3.64 -13.79 1.41
CA PHE A 320 -4.34 -14.19 2.61
C PHE A 320 -5.74 -14.75 2.28
N ASP A 321 -6.01 -16.01 2.65
CA ASP A 321 -7.34 -16.67 2.58
C ASP A 321 -8.06 -16.62 1.22
N ARG A 322 -7.31 -16.46 0.12
CA ARG A 322 -7.90 -16.47 -1.22
C ARG A 322 -8.18 -17.89 -1.73
N GLY A 323 -7.45 -18.88 -1.25
CA GLY A 323 -7.50 -20.27 -1.71
C GLY A 323 -6.85 -20.49 -3.09
N GLY A 324 -6.91 -21.73 -3.60
CA GLY A 324 -6.35 -22.09 -4.90
C GLY A 324 -4.83 -21.88 -5.01
N ALA A 325 -4.37 -21.41 -6.17
CA ALA A 325 -2.95 -21.18 -6.45
C ALA A 325 -2.29 -20.09 -5.57
N TYR A 326 -3.08 -19.28 -4.87
CA TYR A 326 -2.61 -18.18 -4.02
C TYR A 326 -2.54 -18.55 -2.54
N GLY A 327 -3.16 -19.67 -2.10
CA GLY A 327 -3.34 -20.04 -0.69
C GLY A 327 -2.05 -20.34 0.09
N ASP A 328 -0.96 -20.65 -0.60
CA ASP A 328 0.33 -20.98 0.04
C ASP A 328 1.22 -19.75 0.28
N ASN A 329 0.75 -18.55 -0.09
CA ASN A 329 1.53 -17.31 0.01
C ASN A 329 1.25 -16.50 1.26
N GLN A 330 0.30 -16.92 2.12
CA GLN A 330 0.01 -16.22 3.37
C GLN A 330 1.26 -16.20 4.29
N PHE A 331 1.36 -15.14 5.08
CA PHE A 331 2.50 -14.96 5.98
C PHE A 331 2.50 -15.99 7.12
N THR A 332 1.37 -16.13 7.81
CA THR A 332 1.20 -17.05 8.94
C THR A 332 0.93 -18.51 8.49
N PRO A 333 1.17 -19.51 9.34
CA PRO A 333 0.86 -20.92 9.03
C PRO A 333 -0.63 -21.18 8.75
N SER A 334 -1.52 -20.33 9.23
CA SER A 334 -2.96 -20.41 8.99
C SER A 334 -3.59 -19.02 9.04
N THR A 335 -4.82 -18.88 8.53
CA THR A 335 -5.62 -17.65 8.58
C THR A 335 -6.25 -17.37 9.95
N ASP A 336 -6.01 -18.23 10.95
CA ASP A 336 -6.53 -18.03 12.30
C ASP A 336 -5.70 -17.00 13.07
N LEU A 337 -6.08 -15.73 12.94
CA LEU A 337 -5.44 -14.62 13.66
C LEU A 337 -5.79 -14.58 15.16
N SER A 338 -6.71 -15.43 15.66
CA SER A 338 -6.94 -15.57 17.10
C SER A 338 -5.87 -16.43 17.79
N SER A 339 -5.11 -17.21 17.02
CA SER A 339 -3.98 -18.01 17.51
C SER A 339 -2.88 -17.13 18.11
N ALA A 340 -2.46 -17.42 19.35
CA ALA A 340 -1.35 -16.71 20.00
C ALA A 340 -0.04 -16.79 19.20
N THR A 341 0.18 -17.88 18.49
CA THR A 341 1.35 -18.09 17.62
C THR A 341 1.31 -17.16 16.43
N ASN A 342 0.17 -17.09 15.71
CA ASN A 342 0.01 -16.22 14.55
C ASN A 342 0.04 -14.74 14.96
N LYS A 343 -0.61 -14.38 16.09
CA LYS A 343 -0.50 -13.04 16.69
C LYS A 343 0.96 -12.65 16.89
N ASN A 344 1.74 -13.52 17.50
CA ASN A 344 3.15 -13.26 17.79
C ASN A 344 3.97 -13.06 16.50
N TYR A 345 3.71 -13.82 15.44
CA TYR A 345 4.38 -13.63 14.14
C TYR A 345 3.99 -12.31 13.48
N VAL A 346 2.70 -12.01 13.40
CA VAL A 346 2.20 -10.78 12.77
C VAL A 346 2.72 -9.54 13.48
N LEU A 347 2.73 -9.53 14.81
CA LEU A 347 3.21 -8.38 15.58
C LEU A 347 4.72 -8.16 15.44
N GLN A 348 5.53 -9.23 15.38
CA GLN A 348 6.96 -9.11 15.07
C GLN A 348 7.19 -8.55 13.66
N ALA A 349 6.45 -9.05 12.67
CA ALA A 349 6.53 -8.55 11.30
C ALA A 349 6.05 -7.10 11.18
N SER A 350 5.01 -6.72 11.94
CA SER A 350 4.51 -5.34 12.01
C SER A 350 5.53 -4.40 12.65
N ALA A 351 6.19 -4.82 13.73
CA ALA A 351 7.26 -4.04 14.36
C ALA A 351 8.44 -3.83 13.40
N TYR A 352 8.87 -4.88 12.68
CA TYR A 352 9.88 -4.75 11.63
C TYR A 352 9.41 -3.78 10.54
N MET A 353 8.28 -4.05 9.90
CA MET A 353 7.78 -3.31 8.74
C MET A 353 7.58 -1.81 9.05
N LEU A 354 6.96 -1.51 10.20
CA LEU A 354 6.65 -0.13 10.59
C LEU A 354 7.89 0.66 11.02
N MET A 355 8.96 0.00 11.50
CA MET A 355 10.18 0.68 11.89
C MET A 355 11.21 0.78 10.76
N MET A 356 11.05 0.08 9.64
CA MET A 356 11.97 0.13 8.51
C MET A 356 11.59 1.19 7.47
N PRO A 357 12.54 1.65 6.63
CA PRO A 357 12.25 2.52 5.49
C PRO A 357 11.36 1.83 4.45
N GLY A 358 10.75 2.61 3.57
CA GLY A 358 9.65 2.24 2.68
C GLY A 358 8.32 2.79 3.18
N VAL A 359 7.27 2.69 2.36
CA VAL A 359 5.90 3.04 2.74
C VAL A 359 5.18 1.78 3.22
N PRO A 360 4.90 1.64 4.52
CA PRO A 360 4.25 0.44 5.04
C PRO A 360 2.76 0.42 4.69
N CYS A 361 2.29 -0.71 4.17
CA CYS A 361 0.88 -0.99 3.91
C CYS A 361 0.39 -2.05 4.90
N VAL A 362 -0.45 -1.64 5.83
CA VAL A 362 -1.07 -2.51 6.83
C VAL A 362 -2.30 -3.17 6.22
N PHE A 363 -2.44 -4.48 6.42
CA PHE A 363 -3.56 -5.26 5.92
C PHE A 363 -4.74 -5.22 6.89
N TYR A 364 -5.97 -4.97 6.42
CA TYR A 364 -7.17 -4.79 7.26
C TYR A 364 -7.40 -5.92 8.28
N PRO A 365 -7.35 -7.23 7.93
CA PRO A 365 -7.48 -8.31 8.91
C PRO A 365 -6.46 -8.26 10.03
N HIS A 366 -5.20 -7.92 9.75
CA HIS A 366 -4.18 -7.76 10.78
C HIS A 366 -4.50 -6.57 11.70
N TRP A 367 -4.92 -5.44 11.12
CA TRP A 367 -5.26 -4.25 11.91
C TRP A 367 -6.44 -4.47 12.85
N VAL A 368 -7.55 -5.04 12.36
CA VAL A 368 -8.72 -5.27 13.21
C VAL A 368 -8.48 -6.34 14.28
N SER A 369 -7.59 -7.30 14.01
CA SER A 369 -7.23 -8.36 14.95
C SER A 369 -6.28 -7.89 16.07
N TYR A 370 -5.42 -6.90 15.80
CA TYR A 370 -4.35 -6.43 16.70
C TYR A 370 -4.28 -4.92 16.74
N LYS A 371 -5.45 -4.28 16.85
CA LYS A 371 -5.65 -2.84 16.64
C LYS A 371 -4.80 -1.99 17.58
N GLU A 372 -4.75 -2.34 18.85
CA GLU A 372 -4.03 -1.59 19.87
C GLU A 372 -2.52 -1.63 19.59
N GLU A 373 -1.97 -2.82 19.39
CA GLU A 373 -0.53 -3.02 19.18
C GLU A 373 -0.05 -2.39 17.88
N ILE A 374 -0.80 -2.54 16.78
CA ILE A 374 -0.44 -1.95 15.49
C ILE A 374 -0.54 -0.42 15.54
N ASN A 375 -1.57 0.13 16.17
CA ASN A 375 -1.70 1.58 16.34
C ASN A 375 -0.56 2.17 17.19
N GLU A 376 -0.12 1.47 18.24
CA GLU A 376 1.03 1.87 19.05
C GLU A 376 2.32 1.92 18.20
N LEU A 377 2.56 0.89 17.38
CA LEU A 377 3.70 0.87 16.46
C LEU A 377 3.63 2.00 15.42
N ILE A 378 2.45 2.28 14.85
CA ILE A 378 2.26 3.41 13.93
C ILE A 378 2.58 4.74 14.63
N ALA A 379 2.11 4.93 15.85
CA ALA A 379 2.39 6.14 16.64
C ALA A 379 3.88 6.34 16.89
N ILE A 380 4.64 5.26 17.18
CA ILE A 380 6.09 5.31 17.35
C ILE A 380 6.78 5.68 16.05
N ARG A 381 6.39 5.08 14.89
CA ARG A 381 6.90 5.46 13.57
C ARG A 381 6.72 6.97 13.32
N LYS A 382 5.50 7.46 13.52
CA LYS A 382 5.16 8.88 13.34
C LYS A 382 5.94 9.77 14.31
N ARG A 383 6.06 9.39 15.59
CA ARG A 383 6.85 10.13 16.60
C ARG A 383 8.31 10.26 16.18
N ALA A 384 8.92 9.21 15.68
CA ALA A 384 10.31 9.21 15.23
C ALA A 384 10.51 9.92 13.88
N GLY A 385 9.44 10.07 13.08
CA GLY A 385 9.53 10.60 11.72
C GLY A 385 10.21 9.64 10.75
N ILE A 386 9.94 8.35 10.87
CA ILE A 386 10.46 7.36 9.93
C ILE A 386 9.74 7.55 8.59
N HIS A 387 10.50 7.60 7.52
CA HIS A 387 10.01 7.86 6.16
C HIS A 387 10.57 6.82 5.16
N SER A 388 10.11 6.89 3.93
CA SER A 388 10.47 5.93 2.88
C SER A 388 11.98 5.83 2.59
N GLU A 389 12.73 6.89 2.86
CA GLU A 389 14.18 7.00 2.60
C GLU A 389 15.01 7.06 3.90
N SER A 390 14.42 6.73 5.06
CA SER A 390 15.12 6.73 6.35
C SER A 390 16.38 5.86 6.32
N GLU A 391 17.46 6.37 6.88
CA GLU A 391 18.74 5.67 6.92
C GLU A 391 18.71 4.54 7.97
N VAL A 392 19.18 3.36 7.60
CA VAL A 392 19.46 2.25 8.51
C VAL A 392 20.89 2.34 8.97
N LEU A 393 21.11 2.92 10.15
CA LEU A 393 22.46 3.21 10.72
C LEU A 393 23.20 1.95 11.14
N ALA A 394 22.47 0.93 11.60
CA ALA A 394 23.01 -0.36 12.00
C ALA A 394 21.97 -1.44 11.76
N GLU A 395 22.41 -2.62 11.34
CA GLU A 395 21.54 -3.76 11.09
C GLU A 395 22.28 -5.07 11.37
N GLU A 396 21.77 -5.86 12.30
CA GLU A 396 22.32 -7.15 12.63
C GLU A 396 21.25 -8.22 12.66
N SER A 397 21.58 -9.40 12.18
CA SER A 397 20.69 -10.55 12.18
C SER A 397 21.43 -11.84 12.52
N GLY A 398 20.73 -12.74 13.15
CA GLY A 398 21.21 -14.09 13.47
C GLY A 398 20.10 -15.11 13.29
N GLN A 399 20.36 -16.35 13.68
CA GLN A 399 19.37 -17.43 13.55
C GLN A 399 18.06 -17.11 14.30
N TYR A 400 18.14 -16.51 15.50
CA TYR A 400 16.98 -16.39 16.40
C TYR A 400 16.54 -14.95 16.66
N LYS A 401 17.24 -13.96 16.11
CA LYS A 401 16.98 -12.55 16.40
C LYS A 401 17.46 -11.64 15.29
N TYR A 402 16.80 -10.48 15.22
CA TYR A 402 17.15 -9.39 14.32
C TYR A 402 17.04 -8.06 15.08
N HIS A 403 17.95 -7.13 14.84
CA HIS A 403 17.76 -5.74 15.23
C HIS A 403 18.30 -4.75 14.20
N ALA A 404 17.75 -3.55 14.20
CA ALA A 404 18.23 -2.43 13.40
C ALA A 404 18.05 -1.11 14.14
N THR A 405 18.91 -0.15 13.80
CA THR A 405 18.82 1.25 14.25
C THR A 405 18.48 2.10 13.02
N ILE A 406 17.40 2.86 13.10
CA ILE A 406 16.87 3.65 11.99
C ILE A 406 16.85 5.13 12.39
N GLN A 407 17.27 6.02 11.47
CA GLN A 407 17.20 7.46 11.60
C GLN A 407 15.89 7.97 10.96
N GLY A 408 15.00 8.51 11.75
CA GLY A 408 13.85 9.29 11.27
C GLY A 408 14.15 10.80 11.40
N HIS A 409 13.27 11.62 10.83
CA HIS A 409 13.40 13.09 10.87
C HIS A 409 13.43 13.66 12.29
N ARG A 410 12.69 13.05 13.22
CA ARG A 410 12.49 13.56 14.59
C ARG A 410 13.21 12.75 15.66
N GLY A 411 13.85 11.64 15.30
CA GLY A 411 14.59 10.82 16.26
C GLY A 411 15.06 9.50 15.69
N LYS A 412 15.80 8.76 16.53
CA LYS A 412 16.27 7.41 16.19
C LYS A 412 15.39 6.37 16.87
N VAL A 413 15.20 5.25 16.20
CA VAL A 413 14.60 4.07 16.82
C VAL A 413 15.53 2.87 16.71
N ILE A 414 15.44 1.96 17.69
CA ILE A 414 16.00 0.63 17.60
C ILE A 414 14.84 -0.35 17.64
N VAL A 415 14.67 -1.15 16.57
CA VAL A 415 13.73 -2.26 16.54
C VAL A 415 14.46 -3.57 16.77
N ARG A 416 13.90 -4.40 17.65
CA ARG A 416 14.37 -5.78 17.91
C ARG A 416 13.21 -6.74 17.71
N VAL A 417 13.42 -7.83 16.98
CA VAL A 417 12.45 -8.93 16.81
C VAL A 417 13.13 -10.26 16.99
N GLY A 418 12.42 -11.22 17.58
CA GLY A 418 12.92 -12.57 17.83
C GLY A 418 13.13 -12.87 19.31
N LYS A 419 13.98 -13.85 19.60
CA LYS A 419 14.19 -14.35 20.97
C LYS A 419 15.23 -13.53 21.73
N TYR A 420 14.80 -12.55 22.50
CA TYR A 420 15.65 -11.78 23.40
C TYR A 420 15.39 -12.19 24.86
N ARG A 421 16.38 -12.76 25.57
CA ARG A 421 16.23 -13.24 26.96
C ARG A 421 16.36 -12.15 28.01
N SER A 422 17.09 -11.10 27.71
CA SER A 422 17.30 -9.92 28.58
C SER A 422 17.35 -8.70 27.69
N GLN A 423 16.57 -7.70 28.03
CA GLN A 423 16.47 -6.48 27.26
C GLN A 423 16.95 -5.31 28.14
N THR A 424 18.25 -5.05 28.11
CA THR A 424 18.77 -3.80 28.65
C THR A 424 18.40 -2.67 27.70
N VAL A 425 17.79 -1.62 28.23
CA VAL A 425 17.53 -0.40 27.48
C VAL A 425 18.86 0.20 27.04
N PRO A 426 19.10 0.43 25.75
CA PRO A 426 20.34 1.03 25.28
C PRO A 426 20.56 2.44 25.88
N GLU A 427 21.80 2.81 26.12
CA GLU A 427 22.13 4.14 26.61
C GLU A 427 21.61 5.22 25.65
N GLY A 428 20.97 6.25 26.20
CA GLY A 428 20.37 7.33 25.40
C GLY A 428 19.02 7.03 24.79
N TYR A 429 18.40 5.85 25.12
CA TYR A 429 17.07 5.45 24.62
C TYR A 429 16.10 5.20 25.77
N GLU A 430 14.83 5.28 25.47
CA GLU A 430 13.73 4.81 26.31
C GLU A 430 13.00 3.65 25.64
N LEU A 431 12.39 2.77 26.43
CA LEU A 431 11.52 1.73 25.93
C LEU A 431 10.22 2.37 25.43
N ALA A 432 9.96 2.28 24.11
CA ALA A 432 8.72 2.77 23.51
C ALA A 432 7.62 1.71 23.59
N VAL A 433 7.92 0.46 23.21
CA VAL A 433 6.99 -0.67 23.31
C VAL A 433 7.76 -1.98 23.43
N GLU A 434 7.18 -2.91 24.18
CA GLU A 434 7.57 -4.33 24.21
C GLU A 434 6.30 -5.18 24.09
N GLY A 435 6.32 -6.19 23.23
CA GLY A 435 5.16 -7.05 23.05
C GLY A 435 5.52 -8.42 22.48
N GLY A 436 4.47 -9.20 22.23
CA GLY A 436 4.58 -10.60 21.83
C GLY A 436 4.94 -11.54 22.99
N ASP A 437 5.11 -12.84 22.67
CA ASP A 437 5.49 -13.83 23.68
C ASP A 437 6.93 -13.55 24.18
N ARG A 438 7.04 -13.24 25.49
CA ARG A 438 8.33 -12.95 26.18
C ARG A 438 9.15 -11.84 25.53
N GLY A 439 8.50 -10.76 25.09
CA GLY A 439 9.19 -9.65 24.45
C GLY A 439 9.73 -10.00 23.06
N ALA A 440 8.95 -10.71 22.28
CA ALA A 440 9.31 -11.16 20.94
C ALA A 440 9.55 -9.98 19.97
N TYR A 441 9.06 -8.80 20.28
CA TYR A 441 9.46 -7.55 19.65
C TYR A 441 9.62 -6.44 20.69
N THR A 442 10.55 -5.53 20.43
CA THR A 442 10.82 -4.36 21.27
C THR A 442 11.21 -3.20 20.39
N VAL A 443 10.71 -2.02 20.68
CA VAL A 443 11.13 -0.78 20.05
C VAL A 443 11.61 0.18 21.13
N TYR A 444 12.81 0.73 20.92
CA TYR A 444 13.36 1.83 21.72
C TYR A 444 13.38 3.09 20.86
N ILE A 445 13.12 4.23 21.49
CA ILE A 445 13.22 5.54 20.84
C ILE A 445 14.28 6.36 21.57
N ALA A 446 15.09 7.12 20.82
CA ALA A 446 16.12 7.95 21.42
C ALA A 446 15.48 9.01 22.32
N MET A 447 16.04 9.17 23.52
CA MET A 447 15.72 10.29 24.39
C MET A 447 16.19 11.55 23.70
N ASN A 448 15.34 12.55 23.60
CA ASN A 448 15.66 13.80 22.92
C ASN A 448 16.60 14.65 23.81
N PRO A 449 17.89 14.79 23.52
CA PRO A 449 18.80 15.58 24.38
C PRO A 449 18.65 17.09 24.19
N GLN A 450 17.86 17.56 23.23
CA GLN A 450 17.64 18.97 22.98
C GLN A 450 16.14 19.21 22.64
N GLY A 451 15.47 19.86 23.59
CA GLY A 451 14.04 20.22 23.61
C GLY A 451 13.46 20.85 22.36
N ILE A 452 13.32 20.09 21.30
CA ILE A 452 12.29 20.33 20.31
C ILE A 452 10.99 19.88 20.98
N ALA A 453 10.14 20.84 21.31
CA ALA A 453 8.83 20.55 21.87
C ALA A 453 8.15 19.50 20.97
N ASN A 454 8.07 18.26 21.46
CA ASN A 454 7.22 17.28 20.84
C ASN A 454 5.82 17.91 20.72
N PRO A 455 5.20 17.97 19.54
CA PRO A 455 3.76 18.10 19.54
C PRO A 455 3.29 16.93 20.39
N SER A 456 2.66 17.22 21.50
CA SER A 456 2.22 16.25 22.48
C SER A 456 1.17 15.33 21.83
N LEU A 457 1.63 14.30 21.12
CA LEU A 457 0.93 13.06 20.99
C LEU A 457 1.07 12.40 22.37
N THR A 458 0.29 12.89 23.34
CA THR A 458 -0.01 12.10 24.52
C THR A 458 -0.65 10.82 24.02
N LEU A 459 0.15 9.76 23.95
CA LEU A 459 -0.44 8.41 23.96
C LEU A 459 -1.41 8.41 25.14
N PRO A 460 -2.67 8.06 24.96
CA PRO A 460 -3.60 8.02 26.05
C PRO A 460 -2.98 7.13 27.13
N SER A 461 -2.73 7.71 28.31
CA SER A 461 -2.23 6.95 29.43
C SER A 461 -3.17 5.76 29.61
N ARG A 462 -2.66 4.56 29.85
CA ARG A 462 -3.42 3.32 30.08
C ARG A 462 -4.41 3.41 31.25
N GLU A 463 -4.52 4.54 31.91
CA GLU A 463 -5.38 4.81 33.06
C GLU A 463 -6.65 5.60 32.67
N GLY A 464 -7.49 5.01 31.84
CA GLY A 464 -8.90 5.38 31.82
C GLY A 464 -9.60 4.83 33.08
N LYS A 465 -10.09 5.69 33.99
CA LYS A 465 -10.89 5.24 35.12
C LYS A 465 -12.27 4.78 34.65
N LYS A 466 -12.52 3.49 34.76
CA LYS A 466 -13.87 2.93 34.52
C LYS A 466 -14.78 3.24 35.73
N PHE A 467 -15.97 3.73 35.44
CA PHE A 467 -16.99 3.95 36.48
C PHE A 467 -18.38 3.61 35.95
N VAL A 468 -19.31 3.31 36.86
CA VAL A 468 -20.69 3.02 36.50
C VAL A 468 -21.56 4.14 37.02
N GLU A 469 -22.37 4.73 36.18
CA GLU A 469 -23.34 5.76 36.52
C GLU A 469 -24.69 5.41 35.87
N ASN A 470 -25.77 5.45 36.65
CA ASN A 470 -27.11 5.06 36.22
C ASN A 470 -27.18 3.66 35.54
N GLY A 471 -26.39 2.69 36.04
CA GLY A 471 -26.35 1.32 35.51
C GLY A 471 -25.60 1.16 34.20
N LYS A 472 -24.92 2.20 33.69
CA LYS A 472 -24.11 2.16 32.46
C LYS A 472 -22.63 2.33 32.78
N LEU A 473 -21.76 1.59 32.07
CA LEU A 473 -20.33 1.66 32.21
C LEU A 473 -19.78 2.79 31.35
N TYR A 474 -18.91 3.62 31.94
CA TYR A 474 -18.23 4.73 31.31
C TYR A 474 -16.72 4.66 31.53
N ILE A 475 -15.96 5.30 30.66
CA ILE A 475 -14.50 5.42 30.78
C ILE A 475 -14.18 6.92 30.79
N ARG A 476 -13.59 7.40 31.90
CA ARG A 476 -13.08 8.77 31.99
C ARG A 476 -11.60 8.80 31.59
N HIS A 477 -11.26 9.60 30.61
CA HIS A 477 -9.89 9.84 30.17
C HIS A 477 -9.63 11.35 30.12
N GLY A 478 -8.81 11.87 31.02
CA GLY A 478 -8.66 13.31 31.22
C GLY A 478 -9.97 13.98 31.59
N GLU A 479 -10.35 15.03 30.87
CA GLU A 479 -11.61 15.78 31.07
C GLU A 479 -12.80 15.15 30.32
N HIS A 480 -12.57 14.15 29.47
CA HIS A 480 -13.62 13.53 28.66
C HIS A 480 -14.13 12.22 29.25
N VAL A 481 -15.43 12.01 29.09
CA VAL A 481 -16.12 10.78 29.46
C VAL A 481 -16.63 10.10 28.19
N TYR A 482 -16.32 8.81 28.07
CA TYR A 482 -16.68 7.98 26.92
C TYR A 482 -17.66 6.89 27.33
N ASP A 483 -18.59 6.54 26.45
CA ASP A 483 -19.38 5.32 26.62
C ASP A 483 -18.54 4.08 26.21
N ILE A 484 -19.10 2.88 26.40
CA ILE A 484 -18.45 1.60 26.07
C ILE A 484 -18.14 1.45 24.57
N PHE A 485 -18.69 2.31 23.71
CA PHE A 485 -18.45 2.34 22.27
C PHE A 485 -17.43 3.40 21.88
N GLY A 486 -16.80 4.09 22.85
CA GLY A 486 -15.79 5.13 22.60
C GLY A 486 -16.37 6.49 22.18
N ARG A 487 -17.67 6.74 22.36
CA ARG A 487 -18.30 8.04 22.07
C ARG A 487 -18.14 8.97 23.25
N ILE A 488 -17.67 10.21 22.99
CA ILE A 488 -17.62 11.27 24.01
C ILE A 488 -19.06 11.63 24.39
N ILE A 489 -19.34 11.64 25.69
CA ILE A 489 -20.65 11.99 26.26
C ILE A 489 -20.59 13.18 27.20
N GLN A 490 -19.36 13.57 27.63
CA GLN A 490 -19.09 14.76 28.42
C GLN A 490 -17.63 15.20 28.26
#